data_bc89da3de7cfc05010871e8f244f2072
#
_entry.id   bc89da3de7cfc05010871e8f244f2072
#
_cell.length_a   1.000
_cell.length_b   1.000
_cell.length_c   1.000
_cell.angle_alpha   90.00
_cell.angle_beta   90.00
_cell.angle_gamma   90.00
#
_symmetry.space_group_name_H-M   'P 1'
#
loop_
_entity.id
_entity.type
_entity.pdbx_description
1 polymer ?
#
loop_
_entity_poly.entity_id
_entity_poly.type
_entity_poly.pdbx_seq_one_letter_code
_entity_poly.pdbx_strand_id
1 'polypeptide(L)'
;MNRFKQILKEHKLAIGLAILTSIIVAFPQVYFRIDHQEFYKEGVQSIEMLPDSPWSARVREVQDGHPGFGSIYYKDGKDNPYLHQPLGSIVTGYMGKVFSLEINNTILLSRLLLSFIVFLVTYGFIFLFSRSKLVALSGASVLLLADSVLSYHSVARIFHGIGPEFFLRLARPVNPAMIYLLLFGFLVSFWLFYKRQDKRWLWGIISAVLLVLNFYNYFYTWTYLYAFGSVLVLIFLIQKKWKDA
;
A
#
# COMPACT_ATOMS: atom_id res chain seq x y z
N MET A 1 29.31 13.79 11.12
CA MET A 1 28.04 13.09 11.43
C MET A 1 27.54 12.47 10.14
N ASN A 2 27.20 11.17 10.11
CA ASN A 2 26.81 10.48 8.89
C ASN A 2 25.51 11.10 8.33
N ARG A 3 25.46 11.46 7.03
CA ARG A 3 24.33 12.09 6.34
C ARG A 3 22.98 11.40 6.65
N PHE A 4 23.01 10.09 6.80
CA PHE A 4 21.84 9.29 7.17
C PHE A 4 21.28 9.66 8.57
N LYS A 5 22.16 9.78 9.58
CA LYS A 5 21.75 10.18 10.94
C LYS A 5 21.15 11.60 10.97
N GLN A 6 21.65 12.49 10.13
CA GLN A 6 21.11 13.83 10.00
C GLN A 6 19.68 13.80 9.43
N ILE A 7 19.44 13.06 8.34
CA ILE A 7 18.10 12.89 7.73
C ILE A 7 17.10 12.31 8.75
N LEU A 8 17.50 11.26 9.47
CA LEU A 8 16.65 10.67 10.52
C LEU A 8 16.28 11.69 11.60
N LYS A 9 17.25 12.49 12.06
CA LYS A 9 17.00 13.54 13.07
C LYS A 9 16.08 14.63 12.54
N GLU A 10 16.25 15.05 11.30
CA GLU A 10 15.45 16.09 10.66
C GLU A 10 14.00 15.67 10.41
N HIS A 11 13.74 14.39 10.15
CA HIS A 11 12.41 13.83 9.83
C HIS A 11 11.86 12.91 10.94
N LYS A 12 12.36 13.01 12.18
CA LYS A 12 11.95 12.14 13.30
C LYS A 12 10.44 12.12 13.57
N LEU A 13 9.74 13.26 13.38
CA LEU A 13 8.29 13.33 13.54
C LEU A 13 7.55 12.54 12.44
N ALA A 14 8.06 12.55 11.20
CA ALA A 14 7.49 11.73 10.14
C ALA A 14 7.64 10.25 10.42
N ILE A 15 8.79 9.83 10.97
CA ILE A 15 9.02 8.45 11.37
C ILE A 15 8.09 8.07 12.53
N GLY A 16 7.95 8.93 13.54
CA GLY A 16 7.04 8.71 14.67
C GLY A 16 5.58 8.58 14.22
N LEU A 17 5.11 9.46 13.32
CA LEU A 17 3.77 9.35 12.76
C LEU A 17 3.59 8.14 11.84
N ALA A 18 4.62 7.71 11.12
CA ALA A 18 4.58 6.49 10.33
C ALA A 18 4.41 5.25 11.22
N ILE A 19 5.13 5.19 12.34
CA ILE A 19 4.97 4.12 13.35
C ILE A 19 3.56 4.16 13.95
N LEU A 20 3.08 5.34 14.35
CA LEU A 20 1.73 5.49 14.89
C LEU A 20 0.66 5.05 13.90
N THR A 21 0.77 5.47 12.63
CA THR A 21 -0.13 5.03 11.54
C THR A 21 -0.12 3.52 11.38
N SER A 22 1.05 2.91 11.42
CA SER A 22 1.24 1.47 11.32
C SER A 22 0.53 0.73 12.45
N ILE A 23 0.67 1.23 13.70
CA ILE A 23 -0.02 0.68 14.88
C ILE A 23 -1.53 0.84 14.75
N ILE A 24 -2.02 2.03 14.38
CA ILE A 24 -3.46 2.29 14.18
C ILE A 24 -4.06 1.34 13.14
N VAL A 25 -3.37 1.12 12.02
CA VAL A 25 -3.84 0.23 10.95
C VAL A 25 -3.85 -1.24 11.37
N ALA A 26 -2.89 -1.67 12.18
CA ALA A 26 -2.81 -3.03 12.67
C ALA A 26 -3.73 -3.32 13.88
N PHE A 27 -4.07 -2.27 14.65
CA PHE A 27 -4.82 -2.36 15.90
C PHE A 27 -6.13 -3.15 15.79
N PRO A 28 -6.98 -2.94 14.79
CA PRO A 28 -8.25 -3.68 14.70
C PRO A 28 -8.07 -5.19 14.65
N GLN A 29 -7.05 -5.70 13.94
CA GLN A 29 -6.77 -7.12 13.88
C GLN A 29 -6.25 -7.67 15.20
N VAL A 30 -5.38 -6.90 15.88
CA VAL A 30 -4.86 -7.28 17.20
C VAL A 30 -5.97 -7.27 18.24
N TYR A 31 -6.81 -6.23 18.25
CA TYR A 31 -7.95 -6.11 19.14
C TYR A 31 -8.93 -7.28 18.97
N PHE A 32 -9.33 -7.56 17.75
CA PHE A 32 -10.22 -8.67 17.44
C PHE A 32 -9.66 -10.02 17.90
N ARG A 33 -8.37 -10.23 17.73
CA ARG A 33 -7.69 -11.47 18.18
C ARG A 33 -7.72 -11.63 19.69
N ILE A 34 -7.71 -10.54 20.45
CA ILE A 34 -7.72 -10.56 21.92
C ILE A 34 -9.16 -10.70 22.44
N ASP A 35 -10.09 -9.96 21.86
CA ASP A 35 -11.47 -9.85 22.35
C ASP A 35 -12.35 -11.03 21.92
N HIS A 36 -12.05 -11.64 20.75
CA HIS A 36 -12.84 -12.71 20.15
C HIS A 36 -12.01 -13.97 19.90
N GLN A 37 -11.33 -14.46 20.94
CA GLN A 37 -10.46 -15.64 20.86
C GLN A 37 -11.18 -16.91 20.41
N GLU A 38 -12.48 -17.05 20.73
CA GLU A 38 -13.31 -18.19 20.35
C GLU A 38 -13.52 -18.31 18.82
N PHE A 39 -13.45 -17.22 18.08
CA PHE A 39 -13.53 -17.21 16.62
C PHE A 39 -12.18 -17.46 15.92
N TYR A 40 -11.10 -17.54 16.72
CA TYR A 40 -9.76 -17.76 16.24
C TYR A 40 -9.39 -19.24 16.28
N LYS A 41 -10.05 -20.05 15.44
CA LYS A 41 -9.80 -21.48 15.35
C LYS A 41 -8.73 -21.78 14.28
N GLU A 42 -7.79 -22.67 14.60
CA GLU A 42 -6.79 -23.22 13.68
C GLU A 42 -5.97 -22.18 12.91
N GLY A 43 -5.69 -21.03 13.52
CA GLY A 43 -4.93 -19.97 12.88
C GLY A 43 -5.69 -19.19 11.80
N VAL A 44 -6.95 -19.51 11.55
CA VAL A 44 -7.82 -18.79 10.61
C VAL A 44 -8.77 -17.91 11.38
N GLN A 45 -8.68 -16.62 11.15
CA GLN A 45 -9.63 -15.65 11.66
C GLN A 45 -10.89 -15.72 10.80
N SER A 46 -11.95 -16.36 11.34
CA SER A 46 -13.26 -16.35 10.71
C SER A 46 -13.91 -14.98 10.89
N ILE A 47 -13.61 -14.08 10.01
CA ILE A 47 -14.33 -12.81 9.91
C ILE A 47 -15.39 -13.01 8.84
N GLU A 48 -16.56 -13.46 9.24
CA GLU A 48 -17.68 -13.77 8.34
C GLU A 48 -18.15 -12.58 7.50
N MET A 49 -17.72 -11.36 7.82
CA MET A 49 -18.20 -10.13 7.19
C MET A 49 -17.26 -9.56 6.13
N LEU A 50 -16.22 -10.29 5.70
CA LEU A 50 -15.23 -9.68 4.83
C LEU A 50 -15.30 -10.14 3.39
N PRO A 51 -15.42 -9.17 2.47
CA PRO A 51 -15.05 -9.40 1.08
C PRO A 51 -13.55 -9.73 0.91
N ASP A 52 -12.82 -9.88 2.01
CA ASP A 52 -11.37 -10.07 2.05
C ASP A 52 -10.94 -11.54 2.13
N SER A 53 -11.86 -12.48 2.34
CA SER A 53 -11.55 -13.91 2.32
C SER A 53 -10.82 -14.37 1.04
N PRO A 54 -11.15 -13.87 -0.17
CA PRO A 54 -10.40 -14.21 -1.37
C PRO A 54 -8.95 -13.72 -1.36
N TRP A 55 -8.67 -12.60 -0.69
CA TRP A 55 -7.31 -12.04 -0.60
C TRP A 55 -6.42 -12.87 0.32
N SER A 56 -6.95 -13.29 1.46
CA SER A 56 -6.23 -14.17 2.40
C SER A 56 -5.94 -15.52 1.76
N ALA A 57 -6.91 -16.10 1.04
CA ALA A 57 -6.72 -17.34 0.28
C ALA A 57 -5.61 -17.20 -0.77
N ARG A 58 -5.55 -16.10 -1.52
CA ARG A 58 -4.49 -15.84 -2.50
C ARG A 58 -3.11 -15.70 -1.85
N VAL A 59 -3.03 -15.02 -0.72
CA VAL A 59 -1.78 -14.92 0.04
C VAL A 59 -1.33 -16.32 0.48
N ARG A 60 -2.26 -17.15 0.92
CA ARG A 60 -2.00 -18.55 1.29
C ARG A 60 -1.51 -19.37 0.11
N GLU A 61 -2.14 -19.26 -1.07
CA GLU A 61 -1.68 -19.97 -2.27
C GLU A 61 -0.20 -19.65 -2.62
N VAL A 62 0.21 -18.38 -2.45
CA VAL A 62 1.63 -18.00 -2.64
C VAL A 62 2.54 -18.68 -1.62
N GLN A 63 2.12 -18.74 -0.35
CA GLN A 63 2.88 -19.43 0.69
C GLN A 63 3.02 -20.91 0.41
N ASP A 64 1.97 -21.53 -0.12
CA ASP A 64 1.94 -22.95 -0.48
C ASP A 64 2.68 -23.26 -1.80
N GLY A 65 3.18 -22.23 -2.52
CA GLY A 65 4.01 -22.41 -3.71
C GLY A 65 3.28 -22.22 -5.04
N HIS A 66 2.05 -21.72 -5.05
CA HIS A 66 1.22 -21.48 -6.23
C HIS A 66 1.03 -19.97 -6.52
N PRO A 67 2.07 -19.23 -6.95
CA PRO A 67 1.96 -17.77 -7.18
C PRO A 67 1.20 -17.41 -8.45
N GLY A 68 0.80 -18.39 -9.25
CA GLY A 68 0.05 -18.19 -10.50
C GLY A 68 -1.38 -17.71 -10.30
N PHE A 69 -2.03 -18.06 -9.18
CA PHE A 69 -3.42 -17.68 -8.83
C PHE A 69 -4.49 -18.02 -9.86
N GLY A 70 -4.38 -19.14 -10.54
CA GLY A 70 -5.37 -19.52 -11.54
C GLY A 70 -6.78 -19.59 -10.97
N SER A 71 -6.97 -20.32 -9.90
CA SER A 71 -8.21 -20.33 -9.14
C SER A 71 -7.97 -20.71 -7.68
N ILE A 72 -8.46 -19.88 -6.77
CA ILE A 72 -8.44 -20.20 -5.34
C ILE A 72 -9.56 -21.17 -4.93
N TYR A 73 -10.51 -21.42 -5.83
CA TYR A 73 -11.68 -22.25 -5.56
C TYR A 73 -11.56 -23.67 -6.12
N TYR A 74 -10.70 -23.86 -7.12
CA TYR A 74 -10.55 -25.15 -7.80
C TYR A 74 -9.14 -25.70 -7.64
N LYS A 75 -9.03 -26.90 -7.10
CA LYS A 75 -7.75 -27.57 -6.84
C LYS A 75 -6.88 -27.70 -8.09
N ASP A 76 -7.49 -28.08 -9.21
CA ASP A 76 -6.79 -28.35 -10.47
C ASP A 76 -6.46 -27.07 -11.27
N GLY A 77 -6.91 -25.91 -10.80
CA GLY A 77 -6.70 -24.63 -11.48
C GLY A 77 -5.68 -23.72 -10.82
N LYS A 78 -4.95 -24.17 -9.80
CA LYS A 78 -4.05 -23.33 -9.00
C LYS A 78 -2.88 -22.74 -9.80
N ASP A 79 -2.33 -23.48 -10.74
CA ASP A 79 -1.18 -23.10 -11.55
C ASP A 79 -1.57 -22.45 -12.89
N ASN A 80 -2.86 -22.24 -13.14
CA ASN A 80 -3.33 -21.48 -14.29
C ASN A 80 -2.96 -20.00 -14.19
N PRO A 81 -2.97 -19.24 -15.30
CA PRO A 81 -2.74 -17.80 -15.26
C PRO A 81 -3.73 -17.07 -14.34
N TYR A 82 -3.26 -16.03 -13.67
CA TYR A 82 -4.07 -15.23 -12.73
C TYR A 82 -5.30 -14.61 -13.39
N LEU A 83 -6.42 -14.63 -12.67
CA LEU A 83 -7.69 -13.99 -13.07
C LEU A 83 -7.81 -12.55 -12.56
N HIS A 84 -7.02 -12.19 -11.58
CA HIS A 84 -7.01 -10.86 -10.94
C HIS A 84 -5.58 -10.41 -10.68
N GLN A 85 -5.38 -9.11 -10.53
CA GLN A 85 -4.06 -8.53 -10.30
C GLN A 85 -3.34 -9.20 -9.11
N PRO A 86 -2.18 -9.81 -9.36
CA PRO A 86 -1.56 -10.70 -8.38
C PRO A 86 -0.57 -10.03 -7.43
N LEU A 87 -0.02 -8.86 -7.79
CA LEU A 87 1.19 -8.32 -7.18
C LEU A 87 1.10 -8.15 -5.66
N GLY A 88 0.00 -7.59 -5.17
CA GLY A 88 -0.17 -7.39 -3.74
C GLY A 88 -0.17 -8.69 -2.94
N SER A 89 -0.86 -9.72 -3.45
CA SER A 89 -0.90 -11.05 -2.82
C SER A 89 0.44 -11.76 -2.91
N ILE A 90 1.17 -11.61 -4.03
CA ILE A 90 2.52 -12.15 -4.22
C ILE A 90 3.47 -11.55 -3.19
N VAL A 91 3.53 -10.22 -3.08
CA VAL A 91 4.42 -9.54 -2.13
C VAL A 91 4.11 -9.95 -0.69
N THR A 92 2.83 -9.95 -0.31
CA THR A 92 2.41 -10.33 1.04
C THR A 92 2.71 -11.81 1.32
N GLY A 93 2.42 -12.72 0.38
CA GLY A 93 2.68 -14.14 0.55
C GLY A 93 4.17 -14.47 0.68
N TYR A 94 5.02 -13.86 -0.14
CA TYR A 94 6.47 -14.01 -0.01
C TYR A 94 7.02 -13.41 1.29
N MET A 95 6.46 -12.29 1.79
CA MET A 95 6.81 -11.81 3.12
C MET A 95 6.57 -12.87 4.19
N GLY A 96 5.38 -13.50 4.17
CA GLY A 96 5.07 -14.59 5.09
C GLY A 96 6.01 -15.78 4.95
N LYS A 97 6.36 -16.16 3.71
CA LYS A 97 7.27 -17.26 3.42
C LYS A 97 8.69 -17.00 3.95
N VAL A 98 9.21 -15.79 3.72
CA VAL A 98 10.56 -15.38 4.19
C VAL A 98 10.67 -15.44 5.71
N PHE A 99 9.62 -15.04 6.42
CA PHE A 99 9.61 -15.05 7.88
C PHE A 99 8.97 -16.30 8.49
N SER A 100 8.61 -17.30 7.67
CA SER A 100 7.94 -18.55 8.10
C SER A 100 6.70 -18.28 8.96
N LEU A 101 5.88 -17.30 8.56
CA LEU A 101 4.71 -16.88 9.29
C LEU A 101 3.43 -17.57 8.79
N GLU A 102 2.54 -17.87 9.72
CA GLU A 102 1.15 -18.22 9.40
C GLU A 102 0.42 -17.05 8.73
N ILE A 103 -0.67 -17.36 8.03
CA ILE A 103 -1.42 -16.38 7.21
C ILE A 103 -1.84 -15.13 7.98
N ASN A 104 -2.35 -15.26 9.20
CA ASN A 104 -2.80 -14.12 9.99
C ASN A 104 -1.65 -13.22 10.45
N ASN A 105 -0.53 -13.82 10.84
CA ASN A 105 0.68 -13.08 11.21
C ASN A 105 1.33 -12.44 9.97
N THR A 106 1.23 -13.07 8.82
CA THR A 106 1.66 -12.51 7.52
C THR A 106 0.86 -11.25 7.17
N ILE A 107 -0.47 -11.31 7.31
CA ILE A 107 -1.35 -10.16 7.07
C ILE A 107 -1.06 -9.04 8.07
N LEU A 108 -0.88 -9.37 9.36
CA LEU A 108 -0.53 -8.39 10.39
C LEU A 108 0.81 -7.71 10.08
N LEU A 109 1.83 -8.48 9.72
CA LEU A 109 3.13 -7.94 9.34
C LEU A 109 3.01 -7.03 8.11
N SER A 110 2.24 -7.43 7.09
CA SER A 110 2.03 -6.62 5.91
C SER A 110 1.35 -5.29 6.23
N ARG A 111 0.33 -5.28 7.11
CA ARG A 111 -0.33 -4.07 7.60
C ARG A 111 0.65 -3.14 8.31
N LEU A 112 1.48 -3.67 9.20
CA LEU A 112 2.49 -2.90 9.91
C LEU A 112 3.53 -2.29 8.96
N LEU A 113 4.15 -3.13 8.13
CA LEU A 113 5.26 -2.71 7.30
C LEU A 113 4.82 -1.82 6.14
N LEU A 114 3.78 -2.22 5.40
CA LEU A 114 3.33 -1.47 4.24
C LEU A 114 2.75 -0.11 4.64
N SER A 115 1.97 -0.03 5.73
CA SER A 115 1.43 1.26 6.20
C SER A 115 2.52 2.21 6.66
N PHE A 116 3.56 1.70 7.32
CA PHE A 116 4.74 2.47 7.68
C PHE A 116 5.42 3.07 6.43
N ILE A 117 5.69 2.22 5.42
CA ILE A 117 6.36 2.65 4.18
C ILE A 117 5.48 3.63 3.40
N VAL A 118 4.17 3.34 3.28
CA VAL A 118 3.21 4.22 2.59
C VAL A 118 3.18 5.60 3.21
N PHE A 119 3.16 5.69 4.54
CA PHE A 119 3.21 7.00 5.21
C PHE A 119 4.47 7.78 4.82
N LEU A 120 5.64 7.14 4.87
CA LEU A 120 6.90 7.80 4.53
C LEU A 120 6.98 8.21 3.05
N VAL A 121 6.48 7.38 2.14
CA VAL A 121 6.43 7.70 0.69
C VAL A 121 5.48 8.85 0.42
N THR A 122 4.28 8.84 1.03
CA THR A 122 3.30 9.92 0.92
C THR A 122 3.82 11.22 1.51
N TYR A 123 4.42 11.16 2.70
CA TYR A 123 5.11 12.30 3.31
C TYR A 123 6.21 12.84 2.39
N GLY A 124 7.07 11.97 1.86
CA GLY A 124 8.15 12.37 0.95
C GLY A 124 7.61 13.02 -0.33
N PHE A 125 6.54 12.48 -0.89
CA PHE A 125 5.86 13.05 -2.05
C PHE A 125 5.37 14.49 -1.76
N ILE A 126 4.61 14.68 -0.69
CA ILE A 126 4.09 16.02 -0.35
C ILE A 126 5.22 16.97 0.01
N PHE A 127 6.24 16.50 0.73
CA PHE A 127 7.41 17.31 1.09
C PHE A 127 8.21 17.76 -0.13
N LEU A 128 8.27 16.94 -1.17
CA LEU A 128 8.98 17.27 -2.41
C LEU A 128 8.41 18.54 -3.08
N PHE A 129 7.10 18.75 -3.00
CA PHE A 129 6.42 19.90 -3.59
C PHE A 129 6.30 21.08 -2.61
N SER A 130 5.86 20.83 -1.37
CA SER A 130 5.56 21.88 -0.40
C SER A 130 6.81 22.49 0.25
N ARG A 131 7.91 21.74 0.31
CA ARG A 131 9.13 22.06 1.07
C ARG A 131 8.88 22.35 2.56
N SER A 132 7.67 22.10 3.04
CA SER A 132 7.25 22.31 4.42
C SER A 132 7.00 20.97 5.11
N LYS A 133 7.72 20.72 6.22
CA LYS A 133 7.53 19.52 7.03
C LYS A 133 6.12 19.45 7.60
N LEU A 134 5.56 20.57 8.04
CA LEU A 134 4.22 20.62 8.60
C LEU A 134 3.17 20.25 7.56
N VAL A 135 3.22 20.85 6.38
CA VAL A 135 2.29 20.53 5.27
C VAL A 135 2.41 19.07 4.87
N ALA A 136 3.64 18.54 4.81
CA ALA A 136 3.84 17.14 4.45
C ALA A 136 3.31 16.16 5.52
N LEU A 137 3.51 16.46 6.81
CA LEU A 137 2.98 15.67 7.92
C LEU A 137 1.45 15.68 7.93
N SER A 138 0.86 16.88 7.89
CA SER A 138 -0.61 17.04 7.89
C SER A 138 -1.23 16.39 6.66
N GLY A 139 -0.68 16.63 5.46
CA GLY A 139 -1.18 16.06 4.23
C GLY A 139 -1.10 14.53 4.19
N ALA A 140 0.01 13.93 4.63
CA ALA A 140 0.13 12.48 4.71
C ALA A 140 -0.86 11.89 5.74
N SER A 141 -1.01 12.51 6.90
CA SER A 141 -1.97 12.07 7.92
C SER A 141 -3.42 12.16 7.42
N VAL A 142 -3.78 13.26 6.77
CA VAL A 142 -5.12 13.43 6.20
C VAL A 142 -5.39 12.41 5.10
N LEU A 143 -4.49 12.24 4.14
CA LEU A 143 -4.68 11.30 3.03
C LEU A 143 -4.84 9.84 3.49
N LEU A 144 -4.13 9.44 4.54
CA LEU A 144 -4.09 8.05 4.96
C LEU A 144 -5.07 7.72 6.08
N LEU A 145 -5.43 8.70 6.93
CA LEU A 145 -6.20 8.45 8.15
C LEU A 145 -7.51 9.22 8.23
N ALA A 146 -7.71 10.32 7.49
CA ALA A 146 -8.84 11.22 7.73
C ALA A 146 -10.20 10.56 7.54
N ASP A 147 -10.34 9.76 6.49
CA ASP A 147 -11.60 9.08 6.17
C ASP A 147 -12.01 8.06 7.25
N SER A 148 -11.04 7.55 7.97
CA SER A 148 -11.22 6.45 8.92
C SER A 148 -11.20 6.91 10.38
N VAL A 149 -10.28 7.81 10.73
CA VAL A 149 -10.06 8.22 12.13
C VAL A 149 -10.84 9.46 12.50
N LEU A 150 -11.05 10.38 11.54
CA LEU A 150 -11.73 11.64 11.80
C LEU A 150 -13.26 11.57 11.69
N SER A 151 -13.80 10.50 11.12
CA SER A 151 -15.25 10.31 11.08
C SER A 151 -15.76 9.81 12.44
N TYR A 152 -16.64 10.59 13.08
CA TYR A 152 -17.32 10.18 14.31
C TYR A 152 -18.00 8.82 14.18
N HIS A 153 -18.65 8.57 13.05
CA HIS A 153 -19.29 7.28 12.80
C HIS A 153 -18.29 6.11 12.77
N SER A 154 -17.08 6.33 12.27
CA SER A 154 -16.04 5.31 12.25
C SER A 154 -15.52 5.00 13.65
N VAL A 155 -15.28 6.03 14.47
CA VAL A 155 -14.84 5.84 15.86
C VAL A 155 -15.93 5.14 16.68
N ALA A 156 -17.19 5.56 16.57
CA ALA A 156 -18.29 4.94 17.28
C ALA A 156 -18.48 3.44 16.91
N ARG A 157 -18.24 3.07 15.66
CA ARG A 157 -18.36 1.68 15.21
C ARG A 157 -17.38 0.71 15.89
N ILE A 158 -16.18 1.17 16.27
CA ILE A 158 -15.23 0.34 17.02
C ILE A 158 -15.87 -0.15 18.33
N PHE A 159 -16.55 0.76 19.04
CA PHE A 159 -17.15 0.46 20.33
C PHE A 159 -18.49 -0.29 20.23
N HIS A 160 -19.07 -0.36 19.05
CA HIS A 160 -20.34 -1.07 18.82
C HIS A 160 -20.16 -2.42 18.10
N GLY A 161 -18.96 -2.96 18.03
CA GLY A 161 -18.69 -4.31 17.51
C GLY A 161 -18.91 -4.49 16.01
N ILE A 162 -19.03 -3.39 15.24
CA ILE A 162 -19.11 -3.46 13.79
C ILE A 162 -17.71 -3.60 13.23
N GLY A 163 -17.50 -4.61 12.40
CA GLY A 163 -16.21 -5.09 11.91
C GLY A 163 -15.18 -4.00 11.56
N PRO A 164 -13.95 -4.18 12.03
CA PRO A 164 -12.88 -3.19 11.94
C PRO A 164 -12.43 -2.86 10.50
N GLU A 165 -12.79 -3.67 9.54
CA GLU A 165 -12.38 -3.49 8.14
C GLU A 165 -13.07 -2.34 7.43
N PHE A 166 -14.28 -2.02 7.87
CA PHE A 166 -14.98 -0.82 7.41
C PHE A 166 -14.39 0.46 8.02
N PHE A 167 -13.52 0.29 9.01
CA PHE A 167 -12.98 1.38 9.78
C PHE A 167 -11.75 2.03 9.15
N LEU A 168 -10.84 1.22 8.63
CA LEU A 168 -9.59 1.69 8.06
C LEU A 168 -9.38 1.12 6.66
N ARG A 169 -9.39 1.96 5.63
CA ARG A 169 -9.10 1.51 4.26
C ARG A 169 -7.75 0.79 4.14
N LEU A 170 -6.75 1.27 4.87
CA LEU A 170 -5.42 0.64 4.91
C LEU A 170 -5.38 -0.68 5.70
N ALA A 171 -6.39 -0.97 6.51
CA ALA A 171 -6.47 -2.22 7.26
C ALA A 171 -6.91 -3.42 6.41
N ARG A 172 -7.40 -3.19 5.19
CA ARG A 172 -7.67 -4.27 4.25
C ARG A 172 -6.38 -5.04 3.94
N PRO A 173 -6.41 -6.39 3.93
CA PRO A 173 -5.26 -7.18 3.55
C PRO A 173 -4.81 -6.81 2.14
N VAL A 174 -3.49 -6.66 1.93
CA VAL A 174 -2.88 -6.51 0.60
C VAL A 174 -3.16 -5.16 -0.09
N ASN A 175 -4.39 -4.69 -0.12
CA ASN A 175 -4.84 -3.43 -0.71
C ASN A 175 -5.59 -2.60 0.35
N PRO A 176 -5.48 -1.27 0.37
CA PRO A 176 -4.91 -0.37 -0.64
C PRO A 176 -3.46 0.07 -0.39
N ALA A 177 -2.78 -0.42 0.67
CA ALA A 177 -1.41 0.04 0.98
C ALA A 177 -0.46 -0.11 -0.20
N MET A 178 -0.50 -1.26 -0.89
CA MET A 178 0.34 -1.49 -2.07
C MET A 178 0.00 -0.56 -3.24
N ILE A 179 -1.29 -0.18 -3.37
CA ILE A 179 -1.75 0.78 -4.38
C ILE A 179 -1.09 2.14 -4.15
N TYR A 180 -1.17 2.68 -2.93
CA TYR A 180 -0.59 3.96 -2.59
C TYR A 180 0.94 3.95 -2.71
N LEU A 181 1.59 2.86 -2.29
CA LEU A 181 3.03 2.71 -2.40
C LEU A 181 3.51 2.85 -3.85
N LEU A 182 2.91 2.11 -4.76
CA LEU A 182 3.29 2.12 -6.18
C LEU A 182 2.90 3.43 -6.87
N LEU A 183 1.72 3.98 -6.58
CA LEU A 183 1.26 5.24 -7.15
C LEU A 183 2.16 6.40 -6.74
N PHE A 184 2.36 6.62 -5.44
CA PHE A 184 3.20 7.71 -4.97
C PHE A 184 4.67 7.48 -5.29
N GLY A 185 5.14 6.24 -5.28
CA GLY A 185 6.48 5.88 -5.73
C GLY A 185 6.69 6.27 -7.20
N PHE A 186 5.72 5.97 -8.08
CA PHE A 186 5.75 6.41 -9.47
C PHE A 186 5.78 7.94 -9.58
N LEU A 187 4.87 8.64 -8.92
CA LEU A 187 4.79 10.10 -9.00
C LEU A 187 6.07 10.79 -8.50
N VAL A 188 6.68 10.27 -7.42
CA VAL A 188 7.98 10.76 -6.91
C VAL A 188 9.09 10.52 -7.93
N SER A 189 9.21 9.30 -8.44
CA SER A 189 10.28 8.95 -9.40
C SER A 189 10.12 9.70 -10.73
N PHE A 190 8.89 9.84 -11.21
CA PHE A 190 8.58 10.62 -12.42
C PHE A 190 8.92 12.10 -12.24
N TRP A 191 8.59 12.69 -11.09
CA TRP A 191 8.99 14.06 -10.79
C TRP A 191 10.50 14.23 -10.74
N LEU A 192 11.21 13.28 -10.14
CA LEU A 192 12.67 13.30 -10.08
C LEU A 192 13.30 13.09 -11.47
N PHE A 193 12.71 12.26 -12.32
CA PHE A 193 13.07 12.13 -13.74
C PHE A 193 12.99 13.47 -14.47
N TYR A 194 11.94 14.24 -14.22
CA TYR A 194 11.76 15.55 -14.85
C TYR A 194 12.73 16.60 -14.30
N LYS A 195 12.98 16.59 -12.99
CA LYS A 195 13.75 17.66 -12.33
C LYS A 195 15.26 17.40 -12.26
N ARG A 196 15.72 16.15 -12.16
CA ARG A 196 17.12 15.80 -11.98
C ARG A 196 17.77 15.36 -13.26
N GLN A 197 18.52 16.25 -13.91
CA GLN A 197 19.23 15.94 -15.14
C GLN A 197 20.44 15.01 -14.91
N ASP A 198 21.10 15.10 -13.76
CA ASP A 198 22.28 14.30 -13.39
C ASP A 198 22.01 12.79 -13.31
N LYS A 199 20.79 12.41 -12.94
CA LYS A 199 20.35 11.01 -12.76
C LYS A 199 19.04 10.71 -13.51
N ARG A 200 18.79 11.41 -14.61
CA ARG A 200 17.55 11.33 -15.34
C ARG A 200 17.20 9.91 -15.77
N TRP A 201 18.16 9.20 -16.36
CA TRP A 201 17.97 7.83 -16.84
C TRP A 201 17.57 6.86 -15.70
N LEU A 202 18.22 6.99 -14.52
CA LEU A 202 17.89 6.14 -13.36
C LEU A 202 16.46 6.34 -12.89
N TRP A 203 16.04 7.60 -12.73
CA TRP A 203 14.67 7.92 -12.33
C TRP A 203 13.64 7.53 -13.41
N GLY A 204 14.01 7.62 -14.68
CA GLY A 204 13.20 7.13 -15.80
C GLY A 204 12.96 5.62 -15.73
N ILE A 205 14.01 4.83 -15.49
CA ILE A 205 13.89 3.38 -15.33
C ILE A 205 13.03 3.05 -14.11
N ILE A 206 13.26 3.69 -12.96
CA ILE A 206 12.46 3.47 -11.76
C ILE A 206 10.98 3.78 -12.03
N SER A 207 10.68 4.89 -12.69
CA SER A 207 9.31 5.24 -13.06
C SER A 207 8.67 4.21 -13.98
N ALA A 208 9.40 3.75 -15.01
CA ALA A 208 8.91 2.73 -15.93
C ALA A 208 8.61 1.40 -15.21
N VAL A 209 9.50 0.96 -14.33
CA VAL A 209 9.29 -0.25 -13.52
C VAL A 209 8.05 -0.09 -12.63
N LEU A 210 7.91 1.05 -11.93
CA LEU A 210 6.75 1.29 -11.07
C LEU A 210 5.45 1.40 -11.85
N LEU A 211 5.48 1.94 -13.07
CA LEU A 211 4.34 1.96 -13.97
C LEU A 211 3.91 0.53 -14.35
N VAL A 212 4.86 -0.31 -14.77
CA VAL A 212 4.61 -1.72 -15.09
C VAL A 212 4.03 -2.46 -13.88
N LEU A 213 4.60 -2.27 -12.69
CA LEU A 213 4.09 -2.90 -11.47
C LEU A 213 2.65 -2.47 -11.12
N ASN A 214 2.25 -1.26 -11.47
CA ASN A 214 0.87 -0.81 -11.28
C ASN A 214 -0.13 -1.60 -12.13
N PHE A 215 0.24 -2.10 -13.32
CA PHE A 215 -0.62 -2.99 -14.13
C PHE A 215 -0.96 -4.30 -13.41
N TYR A 216 0.02 -4.84 -12.70
CA TYR A 216 -0.13 -6.10 -11.96
C TYR A 216 -0.71 -5.91 -10.56
N ASN A 217 -0.95 -4.65 -10.14
CA ASN A 217 -1.41 -4.36 -8.79
C ASN A 217 -2.90 -4.01 -8.71
N TYR A 218 -3.38 -3.02 -9.49
CA TYR A 218 -4.76 -2.57 -9.39
C TYR A 218 -5.23 -1.83 -10.65
N PHE A 219 -6.38 -2.27 -11.19
CA PHE A 219 -6.93 -1.75 -12.44
C PHE A 219 -7.07 -0.21 -12.45
N TYR A 220 -7.70 0.37 -11.44
CA TYR A 220 -7.94 1.82 -11.44
C TYR A 220 -6.67 2.66 -11.35
N THR A 221 -5.59 2.11 -10.80
CA THR A 221 -4.33 2.86 -10.68
C THR A 221 -3.66 3.06 -12.02
N TRP A 222 -3.54 2.01 -12.83
CA TRP A 222 -2.89 2.15 -14.12
C TRP A 222 -3.75 2.93 -15.13
N THR A 223 -5.10 2.81 -15.08
CA THR A 223 -5.98 3.64 -15.89
C THR A 223 -5.85 5.12 -15.53
N TYR A 224 -5.76 5.44 -14.22
CA TYR A 224 -5.46 6.80 -13.77
C TYR A 224 -4.09 7.29 -14.29
N LEU A 225 -3.05 6.47 -14.21
CA LEU A 225 -1.71 6.83 -14.69
C LEU A 225 -1.66 7.05 -16.21
N TYR A 226 -2.42 6.28 -16.97
CA TYR A 226 -2.57 6.53 -18.42
C TYR A 226 -3.26 7.87 -18.70
N ALA A 227 -4.37 8.13 -18.03
CA ALA A 227 -5.07 9.42 -18.18
C ALA A 227 -4.15 10.59 -17.80
N PHE A 228 -3.43 10.47 -16.69
CA PHE A 228 -2.43 11.46 -16.26
C PHE A 228 -1.33 11.66 -17.30
N GLY A 229 -0.75 10.59 -17.82
CA GLY A 229 0.27 10.64 -18.87
C GLY A 229 -0.25 11.29 -20.16
N SER A 230 -1.45 10.91 -20.58
CA SER A 230 -2.09 11.49 -21.77
C SER A 230 -2.31 13.00 -21.63
N VAL A 231 -2.77 13.46 -20.46
CA VAL A 231 -2.93 14.89 -20.18
C VAL A 231 -1.58 15.62 -20.20
N LEU A 232 -0.52 15.03 -19.64
CA LEU A 232 0.81 15.62 -19.70
C LEU A 232 1.34 15.74 -21.12
N VAL A 233 1.19 14.71 -21.94
CA VAL A 233 1.56 14.75 -23.36
C VAL A 233 0.81 15.87 -24.07
N LEU A 234 -0.50 15.99 -23.89
CA LEU A 234 -1.28 17.08 -24.48
C LEU A 234 -0.78 18.46 -24.05
N ILE A 235 -0.46 18.65 -22.76
CA ILE A 235 0.09 19.91 -22.24
C ILE A 235 1.42 20.24 -22.94
N PHE A 236 2.34 19.27 -23.07
CA PHE A 236 3.63 19.49 -23.73
C PHE A 236 3.47 19.81 -25.23
N LEU A 237 2.53 19.13 -25.91
CA LEU A 237 2.22 19.41 -27.30
C LEU A 237 1.67 20.85 -27.47
N ILE A 238 0.73 21.27 -26.61
CA ILE A 238 0.18 22.64 -26.65
C ILE A 238 1.27 23.68 -26.37
N GLN A 239 2.19 23.38 -25.43
CA GLN A 239 3.31 24.27 -25.12
C GLN A 239 4.43 24.22 -26.17
N LYS A 240 4.28 23.46 -27.26
CA LYS A 240 5.30 23.21 -28.27
C LYS A 240 6.63 22.67 -27.74
N LYS A 241 6.58 21.97 -26.61
CA LYS A 241 7.73 21.30 -26.01
C LYS A 241 7.86 19.86 -26.50
N TRP A 242 7.94 19.69 -27.80
CA TRP A 242 7.96 18.38 -28.48
C TRP A 242 9.04 17.42 -27.98
N LYS A 243 10.14 17.93 -27.44
CA LYS A 243 11.23 17.11 -26.90
C LYS A 243 10.91 16.53 -25.52
N ASP A 244 9.90 17.05 -24.85
CA ASP A 244 9.49 16.65 -23.50
C ASP A 244 8.19 15.79 -23.52
N ALA A 245 7.48 15.75 -24.65
CA ALA A 245 6.30 14.92 -24.88
C ALA A 245 6.69 13.51 -25.34
#